data_2bd37141afed3c507f5880789fa07906
#
_entry.id   2bd37141afed3c507f5880789fa07906
#
_cell.length_a   1.000
_cell.length_b   1.000
_cell.length_c   1.000
_cell.angle_alpha   90.00
_cell.angle_beta   90.00
_cell.angle_gamma   90.00
#
_symmetry.space_group_name_H-M   'P 1'
#
loop_
_entity.id
_entity.type
_entity.pdbx_description
1 polymer ?
#
loop_
_entity_poly.entity_id
_entity_poly.type
_entity_poly.pdbx_seq_one_letter_code
_entity_poly.pdbx_strand_id
1 'polypeptide(L)'
;MKYYIVSILVAILFLSPCKGFGETYSPKEITEWRRDAAQGKAYAQYNLGMMYDQGRGVRKDYAEAVKWYLLAAQQGNAHAQYNLGVMYSQGQGVRQDYIEALKWYLLAAQQGEAKAQYNLGVMYSQGQGVRQDYIEALKWYRLAAQQGNADAQFNLGVMYSQGQGVRQNKTVAKQWFGKACDNGDQGGCDAYRKMNEAGIK
;
A
#
# COMPACT_ATOMS: atom_id res chain seq x y z
N MET A 1 51.38 -12.68 -25.25
CA MET A 1 50.41 -11.91 -24.44
C MET A 1 49.00 -12.26 -24.92
N LYS A 2 48.30 -13.08 -24.14
CA LYS A 2 46.92 -13.51 -24.44
C LYS A 2 45.95 -12.60 -23.66
N TYR A 3 45.15 -11.79 -24.33
CA TYR A 3 44.10 -10.99 -23.74
C TYR A 3 42.87 -11.87 -23.47
N TYR A 4 42.49 -12.06 -22.22
CA TYR A 4 41.21 -12.64 -21.82
C TYR A 4 40.14 -11.55 -21.90
N ILE A 5 39.24 -11.66 -22.85
CA ILE A 5 38.02 -10.84 -22.89
C ILE A 5 37.04 -11.45 -21.89
N VAL A 6 36.82 -10.78 -20.77
CA VAL A 6 35.78 -11.13 -19.81
C VAL A 6 34.48 -10.52 -20.34
N SER A 7 33.63 -11.37 -20.91
CA SER A 7 32.27 -10.97 -21.28
C SER A 7 31.42 -10.80 -20.01
N ILE A 8 31.19 -9.56 -19.62
CA ILE A 8 30.21 -9.22 -18.58
C ILE A 8 28.82 -9.37 -19.22
N LEU A 9 28.13 -10.47 -18.91
CA LEU A 9 26.71 -10.63 -19.17
C LEU A 9 25.96 -9.70 -18.23
N VAL A 10 25.60 -8.52 -18.71
CA VAL A 10 24.64 -7.63 -18.04
C VAL A 10 23.27 -8.29 -18.20
N ALA A 11 22.81 -8.93 -17.13
CA ALA A 11 21.42 -9.35 -17.03
C ALA A 11 20.54 -8.09 -16.98
N ILE A 12 20.02 -7.69 -18.13
CA ILE A 12 18.98 -6.67 -18.21
C ILE A 12 17.71 -7.31 -17.62
N LEU A 13 17.47 -7.06 -16.34
CA LEU A 13 16.18 -7.25 -15.71
C LEU A 13 15.19 -6.36 -16.47
N PHE A 14 14.40 -6.96 -17.34
CA PHE A 14 13.21 -6.31 -17.90
C PHE A 14 12.22 -6.05 -16.76
N LEU A 15 12.39 -4.93 -16.08
CA LEU A 15 11.34 -4.30 -15.34
C LEU A 15 10.30 -3.88 -16.38
N SER A 16 9.25 -4.68 -16.55
CA SER A 16 8.10 -4.25 -17.33
C SER A 16 7.58 -2.96 -16.70
N PRO A 17 7.49 -1.84 -17.44
CA PRO A 17 6.99 -0.60 -16.87
C PRO A 17 5.56 -0.85 -16.38
N CYS A 18 5.26 -0.43 -15.14
CA CYS A 18 3.88 -0.34 -14.67
C CYS A 18 3.11 0.52 -15.67
N LYS A 19 2.24 -0.13 -16.46
CA LYS A 19 1.40 0.58 -17.43
C LYS A 19 0.47 1.53 -16.69
N GLY A 20 0.39 2.77 -17.15
CA GLY A 20 -0.43 3.82 -16.57
C GLY A 20 -1.93 3.49 -16.59
N PHE A 21 -2.70 4.23 -15.83
CA PHE A 21 -4.16 4.14 -15.77
C PHE A 21 -4.75 4.34 -17.18
N GLY A 22 -5.37 3.30 -17.77
CA GLY A 22 -6.05 3.38 -19.07
C GLY A 22 -5.52 2.45 -20.16
N GLU A 23 -4.32 1.91 -20.05
CA GLU A 23 -3.81 0.96 -21.05
C GLU A 23 -4.34 -0.46 -20.79
N THR A 24 -4.89 -1.09 -21.85
CA THR A 24 -5.28 -2.51 -21.82
C THR A 24 -4.03 -3.38 -21.98
N TYR A 25 -4.00 -4.49 -21.26
CA TYR A 25 -2.93 -5.49 -21.47
C TYR A 25 -3.07 -6.13 -22.84
N SER A 26 -1.94 -6.37 -23.51
CA SER A 26 -1.95 -7.04 -24.79
C SER A 26 -2.41 -8.50 -24.66
N PRO A 27 -3.06 -9.08 -25.68
CA PRO A 27 -3.45 -10.49 -25.66
C PRO A 27 -2.28 -11.45 -25.38
N LYS A 28 -1.07 -11.07 -25.80
CA LYS A 28 0.16 -11.82 -25.54
C LYS A 28 0.51 -11.83 -24.04
N GLU A 29 0.51 -10.67 -23.38
CA GLU A 29 0.76 -10.56 -21.93
C GLU A 29 -0.24 -11.38 -21.13
N ILE A 30 -1.54 -11.29 -21.47
CA ILE A 30 -2.58 -12.06 -20.79
C ILE A 30 -2.34 -13.58 -20.96
N THR A 31 -1.97 -14.02 -22.14
CA THR A 31 -1.69 -15.44 -22.41
C THR A 31 -0.47 -15.92 -21.62
N GLU A 32 0.59 -15.11 -21.56
CA GLU A 32 1.79 -15.40 -20.79
C GLU A 32 1.49 -15.49 -19.29
N TRP A 33 0.74 -14.54 -18.74
CA TRP A 33 0.36 -14.57 -17.32
C TRP A 33 -0.54 -15.75 -16.96
N ARG A 34 -1.50 -16.12 -17.82
CA ARG A 34 -2.32 -17.33 -17.61
C ARG A 34 -1.46 -18.59 -17.56
N ARG A 35 -0.52 -18.74 -18.49
CA ARG A 35 0.42 -19.87 -18.50
C ARG A 35 1.28 -19.88 -17.23
N ASP A 36 1.88 -18.74 -16.90
CA ASP A 36 2.79 -18.63 -15.77
C ASP A 36 2.07 -18.75 -14.42
N ALA A 37 0.84 -18.25 -14.31
CA ALA A 37 -0.01 -18.42 -13.15
C ALA A 37 -0.43 -19.88 -12.94
N ALA A 38 -0.70 -20.60 -14.04
CA ALA A 38 -0.97 -22.05 -13.98
C ALA A 38 0.26 -22.86 -13.53
N GLN A 39 1.48 -22.32 -13.76
CA GLN A 39 2.74 -22.87 -13.22
C GLN A 39 3.01 -22.44 -11.77
N GLY A 40 2.10 -21.72 -11.15
CA GLY A 40 2.21 -21.28 -9.76
C GLY A 40 3.06 -20.03 -9.53
N LYS A 41 3.48 -19.30 -10.57
CA LYS A 41 4.33 -18.10 -10.39
C LYS A 41 3.54 -16.95 -9.75
N ALA A 42 3.95 -16.51 -8.57
CA ALA A 42 3.27 -15.50 -7.76
C ALA A 42 3.05 -14.17 -8.51
N TYR A 43 4.03 -13.70 -9.28
CA TYR A 43 3.89 -12.46 -10.04
C TYR A 43 2.77 -12.52 -11.09
N ALA A 44 2.62 -13.67 -11.75
CA ALA A 44 1.59 -13.85 -12.78
C ALA A 44 0.20 -13.99 -12.15
N GLN A 45 0.10 -14.67 -11.01
CA GLN A 45 -1.13 -14.74 -10.21
C GLN A 45 -1.55 -13.35 -9.74
N TYR A 46 -0.62 -12.54 -9.23
CA TYR A 46 -0.89 -11.14 -8.86
C TYR A 46 -1.41 -10.32 -10.05
N ASN A 47 -0.77 -10.44 -11.22
CA ASN A 47 -1.18 -9.72 -12.43
C ASN A 47 -2.58 -10.15 -12.92
N LEU A 48 -2.93 -11.45 -12.84
CA LEU A 48 -4.29 -11.90 -13.12
C LEU A 48 -5.30 -11.34 -12.10
N GLY A 49 -4.93 -11.31 -10.81
CA GLY A 49 -5.74 -10.65 -9.78
C GLY A 49 -6.04 -9.20 -10.15
N MET A 50 -5.03 -8.42 -10.53
CA MET A 50 -5.20 -7.02 -10.97
C MET A 50 -6.08 -6.91 -12.22
N MET A 51 -5.92 -7.81 -13.19
CA MET A 51 -6.77 -7.83 -14.39
C MET A 51 -8.25 -7.94 -14.05
N TYR A 52 -8.60 -8.92 -13.22
CA TYR A 52 -9.99 -9.13 -12.80
C TYR A 52 -10.52 -8.02 -11.89
N ASP A 53 -9.68 -7.51 -10.99
CA ASP A 53 -10.02 -6.39 -10.10
C ASP A 53 -10.34 -5.10 -10.88
N GLN A 54 -9.55 -4.79 -11.90
CA GLN A 54 -9.68 -3.57 -12.69
C GLN A 54 -10.53 -3.72 -13.95
N GLY A 55 -10.85 -4.95 -14.36
CA GLY A 55 -11.55 -5.23 -15.61
C GLY A 55 -10.70 -4.96 -16.86
N ARG A 56 -9.36 -5.08 -16.76
CA ARG A 56 -8.44 -4.81 -17.87
C ARG A 56 -8.21 -6.06 -18.73
N GLY A 57 -8.76 -6.05 -19.93
CA GLY A 57 -8.66 -7.19 -20.88
C GLY A 57 -9.58 -8.36 -20.55
N VAL A 58 -10.34 -8.28 -19.46
CA VAL A 58 -11.40 -9.20 -19.04
C VAL A 58 -12.54 -8.41 -18.40
N ARG A 59 -13.72 -9.03 -18.30
CA ARG A 59 -14.80 -8.45 -17.50
C ARG A 59 -14.35 -8.39 -16.04
N LYS A 60 -14.62 -7.26 -15.38
CA LYS A 60 -14.33 -7.08 -13.96
C LYS A 60 -15.04 -8.13 -13.12
N ASP A 61 -14.28 -8.81 -12.27
CA ASP A 61 -14.76 -9.87 -11.36
C ASP A 61 -13.92 -9.88 -10.09
N TYR A 62 -14.46 -9.30 -9.04
CA TYR A 62 -13.78 -9.24 -7.74
C TYR A 62 -13.60 -10.62 -7.08
N ALA A 63 -14.54 -11.55 -7.27
CA ALA A 63 -14.42 -12.88 -6.70
C ALA A 63 -13.28 -13.67 -7.34
N GLU A 64 -13.12 -13.52 -8.66
CA GLU A 64 -12.00 -14.11 -9.37
C GLU A 64 -10.66 -13.42 -9.00
N ALA A 65 -10.67 -12.09 -8.84
CA ALA A 65 -9.49 -11.34 -8.37
C ALA A 65 -9.00 -11.84 -7.00
N VAL A 66 -9.93 -12.05 -6.05
CA VAL A 66 -9.59 -12.61 -4.72
C VAL A 66 -8.89 -13.95 -4.82
N LYS A 67 -9.36 -14.86 -5.67
CA LYS A 67 -8.73 -16.19 -5.84
C LYS A 67 -7.27 -16.05 -6.29
N TRP A 68 -7.04 -15.21 -7.30
CA TRP A 68 -5.69 -15.01 -7.82
C TRP A 68 -4.78 -14.27 -6.84
N TYR A 69 -5.28 -13.24 -6.17
CA TYR A 69 -4.53 -12.57 -5.12
C TYR A 69 -4.19 -13.50 -3.95
N LEU A 70 -5.12 -14.40 -3.56
CA LEU A 70 -4.89 -15.36 -2.50
C LEU A 70 -3.71 -16.29 -2.81
N LEU A 71 -3.67 -16.83 -4.03
CA LEU A 71 -2.55 -17.67 -4.47
C LEU A 71 -1.20 -16.94 -4.45
N ALA A 72 -1.17 -15.69 -4.91
CA ALA A 72 0.04 -14.89 -4.89
C ALA A 72 0.45 -14.49 -3.46
N ALA A 73 -0.52 -14.12 -2.62
CA ALA A 73 -0.30 -13.68 -1.24
C ALA A 73 0.23 -14.81 -0.35
N GLN A 74 -0.24 -16.04 -0.55
CA GLN A 74 0.25 -17.23 0.14
C GLN A 74 1.73 -17.52 -0.19
N GLN A 75 2.21 -17.08 -1.34
CA GLN A 75 3.63 -17.14 -1.72
C GLN A 75 4.44 -15.93 -1.27
N GLY A 76 3.86 -15.05 -0.46
CA GLY A 76 4.54 -13.90 0.12
C GLY A 76 4.53 -12.64 -0.75
N ASN A 77 3.74 -12.58 -1.83
CA ASN A 77 3.65 -11.36 -2.63
C ASN A 77 2.98 -10.23 -1.81
N ALA A 78 3.75 -9.21 -1.42
CA ALA A 78 3.30 -8.13 -0.54
C ALA A 78 2.16 -7.29 -1.15
N HIS A 79 2.19 -7.05 -2.46
CA HIS A 79 1.13 -6.30 -3.14
C HIS A 79 -0.18 -7.08 -3.19
N ALA A 80 -0.12 -8.41 -3.39
CA ALA A 80 -1.30 -9.26 -3.32
C ALA A 80 -1.88 -9.32 -1.90
N GLN A 81 -1.03 -9.39 -0.88
CA GLN A 81 -1.44 -9.32 0.52
C GLN A 81 -2.15 -7.99 0.83
N TYR A 82 -1.56 -6.87 0.39
CA TYR A 82 -2.21 -5.56 0.52
C TYR A 82 -3.59 -5.53 -0.16
N ASN A 83 -3.68 -5.98 -1.41
CA ASN A 83 -4.94 -5.97 -2.16
C ASN A 83 -6.01 -6.87 -1.50
N LEU A 84 -5.64 -8.03 -0.96
CA LEU A 84 -6.55 -8.85 -0.16
C LEU A 84 -7.05 -8.11 1.08
N GLY A 85 -6.16 -7.41 1.78
CA GLY A 85 -6.53 -6.57 2.90
C GLY A 85 -7.59 -5.53 2.51
N VAL A 86 -7.43 -4.88 1.36
CA VAL A 86 -8.43 -3.95 0.80
C VAL A 86 -9.74 -4.67 0.50
N MET A 87 -9.69 -5.81 -0.19
CA MET A 87 -10.89 -6.55 -0.59
C MET A 87 -11.70 -7.03 0.62
N TYR A 88 -11.05 -7.57 1.65
CA TYR A 88 -11.71 -7.95 2.90
C TYR A 88 -12.24 -6.74 3.67
N SER A 89 -11.51 -5.63 3.71
CA SER A 89 -11.96 -4.42 4.43
C SER A 89 -13.18 -3.77 3.78
N GLN A 90 -13.34 -3.92 2.46
CA GLN A 90 -14.42 -3.31 1.69
C GLN A 90 -15.54 -4.30 1.31
N GLY A 91 -15.35 -5.60 1.52
CA GLY A 91 -16.30 -6.62 1.09
C GLY A 91 -16.36 -6.81 -0.43
N GLN A 92 -15.24 -6.60 -1.14
CA GLN A 92 -15.17 -6.73 -2.59
C GLN A 92 -14.82 -8.17 -2.99
N GLY A 93 -15.75 -8.87 -3.62
CA GLY A 93 -15.60 -10.27 -4.02
C GLY A 93 -15.63 -11.29 -2.89
N VAL A 94 -15.65 -10.80 -1.65
CA VAL A 94 -15.76 -11.57 -0.40
C VAL A 94 -16.66 -10.85 0.58
N ARG A 95 -17.15 -11.54 1.60
CA ARG A 95 -17.83 -10.87 2.72
C ARG A 95 -16.83 -9.96 3.45
N GLN A 96 -17.26 -8.76 3.80
CA GLN A 96 -16.43 -7.84 4.61
C GLN A 96 -16.00 -8.50 5.92
N ASP A 97 -14.70 -8.47 6.18
CA ASP A 97 -14.09 -9.01 7.40
C ASP A 97 -12.83 -8.20 7.76
N TYR A 98 -12.96 -7.33 8.77
CA TYR A 98 -11.84 -6.51 9.23
C TYR A 98 -10.75 -7.33 9.94
N ILE A 99 -11.08 -8.47 10.55
CA ILE A 99 -10.08 -9.33 11.19
C ILE A 99 -9.20 -9.97 10.12
N GLU A 100 -9.81 -10.46 9.05
CA GLU A 100 -9.07 -11.02 7.93
C GLU A 100 -8.27 -9.93 7.19
N ALA A 101 -8.86 -8.74 6.99
CA ALA A 101 -8.13 -7.59 6.43
C ALA A 101 -6.88 -7.23 7.24
N LEU A 102 -7.00 -7.21 8.58
CA LEU A 102 -5.88 -6.94 9.49
C LEU A 102 -4.73 -7.92 9.28
N LYS A 103 -5.02 -9.22 9.18
CA LYS A 103 -3.99 -10.25 8.95
C LYS A 103 -3.21 -10.00 7.66
N TRP A 104 -3.93 -9.74 6.57
CA TRP A 104 -3.30 -9.51 5.29
C TRP A 104 -2.50 -8.20 5.24
N TYR A 105 -3.02 -7.12 5.84
CA TYR A 105 -2.26 -5.88 5.98
C TYR A 105 -1.01 -6.05 6.83
N LEU A 106 -1.06 -6.83 7.93
CA LEU A 106 0.12 -7.10 8.76
C LEU A 106 1.23 -7.78 7.96
N LEU A 107 0.89 -8.79 7.16
CA LEU A 107 1.87 -9.48 6.32
C LEU A 107 2.51 -8.54 5.28
N ALA A 108 1.71 -7.71 4.61
CA ALA A 108 2.22 -6.74 3.64
C ALA A 108 3.06 -5.64 4.30
N ALA A 109 2.61 -5.13 5.45
CA ALA A 109 3.28 -4.07 6.19
C ALA A 109 4.64 -4.50 6.76
N GLN A 110 4.77 -5.76 7.19
CA GLN A 110 6.03 -6.36 7.62
C GLN A 110 7.06 -6.44 6.49
N GLN A 111 6.61 -6.52 5.25
CA GLN A 111 7.44 -6.47 4.05
C GLN A 111 7.73 -5.03 3.57
N GLY A 112 7.26 -4.02 4.31
CA GLY A 112 7.51 -2.62 4.00
C GLY A 112 6.46 -1.95 3.10
N GLU A 113 5.32 -2.60 2.79
CA GLU A 113 4.28 -1.97 1.96
C GLU A 113 3.66 -0.76 2.70
N ALA A 114 3.99 0.45 2.24
CA ALA A 114 3.61 1.69 2.92
C ALA A 114 2.09 1.89 3.03
N LYS A 115 1.34 1.48 2.00
CA LYS A 115 -0.13 1.57 2.02
C LYS A 115 -0.74 0.63 3.04
N ALA A 116 -0.16 -0.56 3.23
CA ALA A 116 -0.60 -1.50 4.25
C ALA A 116 -0.28 -0.96 5.66
N GLN A 117 0.89 -0.37 5.86
CA GLN A 117 1.25 0.31 7.12
C GLN A 117 0.28 1.44 7.44
N TYR A 118 -0.07 2.27 6.46
CA TYR A 118 -1.08 3.31 6.63
C TYR A 118 -2.43 2.72 7.06
N ASN A 119 -2.92 1.70 6.34
CA ASN A 119 -4.20 1.06 6.65
C ASN A 119 -4.23 0.41 8.04
N LEU A 120 -3.11 -0.18 8.50
CA LEU A 120 -2.99 -0.64 9.89
C LEU A 120 -3.12 0.51 10.88
N GLY A 121 -2.48 1.64 10.61
CA GLY A 121 -2.64 2.84 11.42
C GLY A 121 -4.10 3.27 11.54
N VAL A 122 -4.85 3.24 10.44
CA VAL A 122 -6.30 3.52 10.41
C VAL A 122 -7.06 2.49 11.25
N MET A 123 -6.81 1.20 11.03
CA MET A 123 -7.51 0.12 11.76
C MET A 123 -7.30 0.22 13.26
N TYR A 124 -6.07 0.42 13.73
CA TYR A 124 -5.79 0.61 15.16
C TYR A 124 -6.38 1.92 15.72
N SER A 125 -6.36 3.00 14.94
CA SER A 125 -6.91 4.28 15.40
C SER A 125 -8.45 4.27 15.52
N GLN A 126 -9.11 3.44 14.74
CA GLN A 126 -10.58 3.33 14.70
C GLN A 126 -11.14 2.08 15.40
N GLY A 127 -10.30 1.13 15.78
CA GLY A 127 -10.74 -0.13 16.38
C GLY A 127 -11.42 -1.07 15.36
N GLN A 128 -11.00 -1.05 14.10
CA GLN A 128 -11.57 -1.90 13.05
C GLN A 128 -10.89 -3.28 13.04
N GLY A 129 -11.63 -4.32 13.38
CA GLY A 129 -11.11 -5.70 13.46
C GLY A 129 -10.10 -5.93 14.60
N VAL A 130 -9.82 -4.90 15.39
CA VAL A 130 -8.89 -4.91 16.52
C VAL A 130 -9.36 -3.89 17.56
N ARG A 131 -8.96 -4.06 18.82
CA ARG A 131 -9.20 -3.04 19.84
C ARG A 131 -8.49 -1.72 19.46
N GLN A 132 -9.17 -0.59 19.60
CA GLN A 132 -8.59 0.72 19.36
C GLN A 132 -7.32 0.93 20.21
N ASP A 133 -6.23 1.32 19.54
CA ASP A 133 -4.95 1.60 20.17
C ASP A 133 -4.20 2.70 19.39
N TYR A 134 -4.22 3.91 19.94
CA TYR A 134 -3.53 5.05 19.33
C TYR A 134 -2.00 4.94 19.38
N ILE A 135 -1.43 4.20 20.35
CA ILE A 135 0.02 4.00 20.42
C ILE A 135 0.46 3.11 19.25
N GLU A 136 -0.28 2.03 19.01
CA GLU A 136 0.00 1.14 17.90
C GLU A 136 -0.26 1.84 16.56
N ALA A 137 -1.36 2.60 16.43
CA ALA A 137 -1.65 3.42 15.25
C ALA A 137 -0.48 4.38 14.92
N LEU A 138 0.07 5.06 15.95
CA LEU A 138 1.19 5.98 15.81
C LEU A 138 2.44 5.28 15.22
N LYS A 139 2.73 4.05 15.65
CA LYS A 139 3.88 3.27 15.13
C LYS A 139 3.71 3.00 13.63
N TRP A 140 2.54 2.50 13.24
CA TRP A 140 2.26 2.17 11.85
C TRP A 140 2.23 3.41 10.94
N TYR A 141 1.59 4.50 11.38
CA TYR A 141 1.63 5.76 10.63
C TYR A 141 3.06 6.30 10.47
N ARG A 142 3.92 6.18 11.49
CA ARG A 142 5.33 6.60 11.37
C ARG A 142 6.08 5.84 10.28
N LEU A 143 5.90 4.52 10.20
CA LEU A 143 6.54 3.70 9.17
C LEU A 143 6.07 4.11 7.76
N ALA A 144 4.77 4.30 7.55
CA ALA A 144 4.24 4.76 6.29
C ALA A 144 4.71 6.19 5.94
N ALA A 145 4.69 7.09 6.93
CA ALA A 145 5.10 8.49 6.76
C ALA A 145 6.59 8.64 6.41
N GLN A 146 7.45 7.78 6.94
CA GLN A 146 8.88 7.73 6.59
C GLN A 146 9.11 7.36 5.13
N GLN A 147 8.17 6.64 4.53
CA GLN A 147 8.19 6.27 3.11
C GLN A 147 7.48 7.32 2.22
N GLY A 148 7.11 8.47 2.77
CA GLY A 148 6.47 9.56 2.04
C GLY A 148 4.96 9.44 1.87
N ASN A 149 4.28 8.53 2.58
CA ASN A 149 2.82 8.45 2.52
C ASN A 149 2.20 9.72 3.15
N ALA A 150 1.59 10.55 2.30
CA ALA A 150 1.07 11.86 2.69
C ALA A 150 -0.09 11.76 3.69
N ASP A 151 -1.00 10.79 3.51
CA ASP A 151 -2.12 10.56 4.42
C ASP A 151 -1.63 10.17 5.83
N ALA A 152 -0.58 9.34 5.90
CA ALA A 152 0.04 8.96 7.17
C ALA A 152 0.73 10.16 7.85
N GLN A 153 1.39 11.03 7.08
CA GLN A 153 1.99 12.26 7.59
C GLN A 153 0.92 13.20 8.13
N PHE A 154 -0.19 13.37 7.42
CA PHE A 154 -1.34 14.14 7.89
C PHE A 154 -1.89 13.58 9.21
N ASN A 155 -2.13 12.28 9.28
CA ASN A 155 -2.65 11.63 10.49
C ASN A 155 -1.68 11.75 11.68
N LEU A 156 -0.37 11.70 11.46
CA LEU A 156 0.61 12.02 12.51
C LEU A 156 0.48 13.46 12.99
N GLY A 157 0.29 14.41 12.08
CA GLY A 157 0.01 15.81 12.43
C GLY A 157 -1.22 15.93 13.35
N VAL A 158 -2.31 15.24 13.01
CA VAL A 158 -3.53 15.19 13.83
C VAL A 158 -3.24 14.59 15.21
N MET A 159 -2.57 13.43 15.27
CA MET A 159 -2.26 12.75 16.54
C MET A 159 -1.40 13.61 17.46
N TYR A 160 -0.37 14.27 16.95
CA TYR A 160 0.43 15.20 17.76
C TYR A 160 -0.35 16.46 18.15
N SER A 161 -1.25 16.95 17.30
CA SER A 161 -2.06 18.14 17.62
C SER A 161 -3.08 17.89 18.72
N GLN A 162 -3.58 16.65 18.83
CA GLN A 162 -4.63 16.24 19.77
C GLN A 162 -4.10 15.46 20.99
N GLY A 163 -2.85 14.98 20.93
CA GLY A 163 -2.28 14.15 22.00
C GLY A 163 -2.79 12.71 21.97
N GLN A 164 -3.13 12.17 20.80
CA GLN A 164 -3.62 10.79 20.64
C GLN A 164 -2.44 9.81 20.58
N GLY A 165 -2.34 8.93 21.56
CA GLY A 165 -1.23 7.95 21.66
C GLY A 165 0.15 8.56 21.90
N VAL A 166 0.23 9.90 22.05
CA VAL A 166 1.47 10.65 22.24
C VAL A 166 1.17 11.94 23.00
N ARG A 167 2.16 12.50 23.73
CA ARG A 167 2.00 13.82 24.33
C ARG A 167 1.73 14.87 23.26
N GLN A 168 0.72 15.70 23.46
CA GLN A 168 0.38 16.80 22.58
C GLN A 168 1.60 17.69 22.30
N ASN A 169 1.85 17.98 21.02
CA ASN A 169 2.92 18.88 20.59
C ASN A 169 2.56 19.56 19.26
N LYS A 170 2.13 20.80 19.34
CA LYS A 170 1.70 21.59 18.18
C LYS A 170 2.84 21.90 17.19
N THR A 171 4.08 22.08 17.68
CA THR A 171 5.24 22.29 16.81
C THR A 171 5.53 21.06 15.95
N VAL A 172 5.52 19.86 16.57
CA VAL A 172 5.69 18.59 15.83
C VAL A 172 4.52 18.34 14.90
N ALA A 173 3.29 18.65 15.31
CA ALA A 173 2.11 18.55 14.44
C ALA A 173 2.27 19.39 13.18
N LYS A 174 2.68 20.66 13.33
CA LYS A 174 2.95 21.57 12.21
C LYS A 174 3.99 21.00 11.22
N GLN A 175 5.08 20.41 11.74
CA GLN A 175 6.11 19.79 10.91
C GLN A 175 5.54 18.63 10.07
N TRP A 176 4.69 17.80 10.68
CA TRP A 176 4.06 16.68 9.97
C TRP A 176 3.05 17.15 8.92
N PHE A 177 2.25 18.17 9.21
CA PHE A 177 1.36 18.80 8.23
C PHE A 177 2.12 19.43 7.07
N GLY A 178 3.28 20.05 7.34
CA GLY A 178 4.16 20.56 6.30
C GLY A 178 4.66 19.46 5.36
N LYS A 179 5.12 18.32 5.92
CA LYS A 179 5.54 17.17 5.11
C LYS A 179 4.39 16.58 4.29
N ALA A 180 3.18 16.50 4.86
CA ALA A 180 2.00 16.03 4.13
C ALA A 180 1.68 16.96 2.95
N CYS A 181 1.76 18.28 3.16
CA CYS A 181 1.61 19.28 2.12
C CYS A 181 2.66 19.11 1.01
N ASP A 182 3.93 18.95 1.36
CA ASP A 182 5.04 18.76 0.41
C ASP A 182 4.84 17.48 -0.44
N ASN A 183 4.16 16.47 0.12
CA ASN A 183 3.81 15.22 -0.56
C ASN A 183 2.40 15.25 -1.19
N GLY A 184 1.78 16.42 -1.32
CA GLY A 184 0.56 16.64 -2.09
C GLY A 184 -0.75 16.49 -1.33
N ASP A 185 -0.73 16.37 0.01
CA ASP A 185 -1.95 16.35 0.81
C ASP A 185 -2.48 17.77 1.05
N GLN A 186 -3.64 18.09 0.47
CA GLN A 186 -4.27 19.41 0.60
C GLN A 186 -4.67 19.73 2.03
N GLY A 187 -5.15 18.72 2.79
CA GLY A 187 -5.49 18.88 4.21
C GLY A 187 -4.27 19.27 5.06
N GLY A 188 -3.11 18.69 4.75
CA GLY A 188 -1.83 19.05 5.33
C GLY A 188 -1.44 20.50 5.04
N CYS A 189 -1.60 20.95 3.80
CA CYS A 189 -1.34 22.34 3.43
C CYS A 189 -2.23 23.32 4.20
N ASP A 190 -3.51 23.02 4.32
CA ASP A 190 -4.47 23.86 5.02
C ASP A 190 -4.21 23.88 6.53
N ALA A 191 -3.91 22.73 7.12
CA ALA A 191 -3.55 22.64 8.54
C ALA A 191 -2.24 23.37 8.84
N TYR A 192 -1.22 23.21 8.00
CA TYR A 192 0.05 23.90 8.12
C TYR A 192 -0.12 25.44 8.08
N ARG A 193 -0.91 25.93 7.12
CA ARG A 193 -1.22 27.37 6.98
C ARG A 193 -1.90 27.91 8.25
N LYS A 194 -2.95 27.23 8.74
CA LYS A 194 -3.64 27.63 9.98
C LYS A 194 -2.72 27.67 11.18
N MET A 195 -1.76 26.74 11.29
CA MET A 195 -0.77 26.77 12.36
C MET A 195 0.23 27.91 12.24
N ASN A 196 0.60 28.31 11.01
CA ASN A 196 1.42 29.49 10.78
C ASN A 196 0.69 30.77 11.20
N GLU A 197 -0.57 30.93 10.81
CA GLU A 197 -1.42 32.07 11.17
C GLU A 197 -1.62 32.17 12.70
N ALA A 198 -1.69 31.01 13.37
CA ALA A 198 -1.75 30.94 14.85
C ALA A 198 -0.39 31.18 15.55
N GLY A 199 0.67 31.51 14.82
CA GLY A 199 1.99 31.79 15.38
C GLY A 199 2.72 30.60 15.98
N ILE A 200 2.33 29.37 15.64
CA ILE A 200 3.00 28.16 16.13
C ILE A 200 4.36 28.04 15.41
N LYS A 201 5.43 28.01 16.20
CA LYS A 201 6.82 27.90 15.71
C LYS A 201 7.20 26.45 15.42
#